data_ac92b07cf6efc860b12bee1def4b67fd
#
_entry.id   ac92b07cf6efc860b12bee1def4b67fd
#
_cell.length_a   1.000
_cell.length_b   1.000
_cell.length_c   1.000
_cell.angle_alpha   90.00
_cell.angle_beta   90.00
_cell.angle_gamma   90.00
#
_symmetry.space_group_name_H-M   'P 1'
#
loop_
_entity.id
_entity.type
_entity.pdbx_description
1 polymer ?
#
loop_
_entity_poly.entity_id
_entity_poly.type
_entity_poly.pdbx_seq_one_letter_code
_entity_poly.pdbx_strand_id
1 'polypeptide(L)'
;MDKFFVERLNLVLSDRKQTPWGKSLGFTGGSISSIFGGRIPGPEILNVIRRAENVNLNWLLTGEGQPFIVNYFPNAKDFVETLDAMLNDECWKICVCALAEQTVLILTMPGQYEFKGKWVDYTMCEILVGHGSEELANVLRNHQGQRDIYITPDLPNETLKQIANGELGTYGLLAEGFGYWIQPANSHDLEFIQEARQGAPVSAPLMRAVVKLVEDCAQKSKQVLTNEQKSRVITAAYRQAERLNLTEDEILSAIETAFDVLKD
;
A
#
# COMPACT_ATOMS: atom_id res chain seq x y z
N MET A 1 8.06 -17.72 -33.12
CA MET A 1 7.14 -16.79 -32.46
C MET A 1 6.97 -17.27 -31.03
N ASP A 2 7.31 -16.43 -30.06
CA ASP A 2 7.12 -16.77 -28.66
C ASP A 2 5.69 -16.34 -28.23
N LYS A 3 4.78 -17.28 -28.20
CA LYS A 3 3.38 -17.07 -27.82
C LYS A 3 3.26 -16.65 -26.35
N PHE A 4 4.08 -17.21 -25.47
CA PHE A 4 4.05 -16.93 -24.04
C PHE A 4 4.55 -15.51 -23.72
N PHE A 5 5.52 -15.00 -24.49
CA PHE A 5 5.93 -13.60 -24.36
C PHE A 5 4.77 -12.64 -24.68
N VAL A 6 4.02 -12.90 -25.75
CA VAL A 6 2.88 -12.06 -26.13
C VAL A 6 1.75 -12.13 -25.09
N GLU A 7 1.50 -13.30 -24.54
CA GLU A 7 0.51 -13.47 -23.46
C GLU A 7 0.89 -12.63 -22.22
N ARG A 8 2.15 -12.70 -21.80
CA ARG A 8 2.66 -11.88 -20.69
C ARG A 8 2.63 -10.37 -21.02
N LEU A 9 3.00 -10.00 -22.24
CA LEU A 9 2.93 -8.59 -22.65
C LEU A 9 1.48 -8.07 -22.68
N ASN A 10 0.50 -8.91 -23.02
CA ASN A 10 -0.91 -8.54 -22.94
C ASN A 10 -1.37 -8.34 -21.48
N LEU A 11 -0.82 -9.07 -20.50
CA LEU A 11 -1.05 -8.78 -19.08
C LEU A 11 -0.52 -7.39 -18.69
N VAL A 12 0.68 -7.02 -19.14
CA VAL A 12 1.22 -5.67 -18.91
C VAL A 12 0.36 -4.61 -19.59
N LEU A 13 -0.11 -4.90 -20.81
CA LEU A 13 -0.98 -3.99 -21.57
C LEU A 13 -2.34 -3.76 -20.90
N SER A 14 -2.86 -4.76 -20.20
CA SER A 14 -4.20 -4.74 -19.59
C SER A 14 -5.29 -4.46 -20.62
N ASP A 15 -6.21 -3.54 -20.37
CA ASP A 15 -7.32 -3.15 -21.25
C ASP A 15 -6.93 -2.12 -22.33
N ARG A 16 -5.67 -1.65 -22.33
CA ARG A 16 -5.17 -0.67 -23.31
C ARG A 16 -5.05 -1.28 -24.71
N LYS A 17 -5.28 -0.44 -25.71
CA LYS A 17 -5.06 -0.83 -27.12
C LYS A 17 -3.57 -0.79 -27.47
N GLN A 18 -3.07 -1.82 -28.15
CA GLN A 18 -1.64 -2.00 -28.52
C GLN A 18 -1.04 -0.78 -29.23
N THR A 19 -1.73 -0.18 -30.20
CA THR A 19 -1.19 0.93 -30.99
C THR A 19 -1.05 2.21 -30.19
N PRO A 20 -2.05 2.71 -29.45
CA PRO A 20 -1.91 3.87 -28.58
C PRO A 20 -0.81 3.65 -27.53
N TRP A 21 -0.81 2.51 -26.86
CA TRP A 21 0.20 2.15 -25.87
C TRP A 21 1.63 2.18 -26.45
N GLY A 22 1.88 1.50 -27.55
CA GLY A 22 3.21 1.49 -28.14
C GLY A 22 3.65 2.86 -28.66
N LYS A 23 2.71 3.67 -29.14
CA LYS A 23 3.01 5.06 -29.56
C LYS A 23 3.35 5.95 -28.39
N SER A 24 2.69 5.82 -27.23
CA SER A 24 3.03 6.58 -26.02
C SER A 24 4.44 6.25 -25.51
N LEU A 25 4.94 5.05 -25.80
CA LEU A 25 6.31 4.62 -25.52
C LEU A 25 7.33 5.00 -26.62
N GLY A 26 6.92 5.76 -27.63
CA GLY A 26 7.77 6.19 -28.73
C GLY A 26 8.00 5.12 -29.83
N PHE A 27 7.27 3.99 -29.81
CA PHE A 27 7.45 2.91 -30.79
C PHE A 27 6.78 3.24 -32.12
N THR A 28 7.38 2.75 -33.21
CA THR A 28 6.79 2.80 -34.55
C THR A 28 5.71 1.73 -34.72
N GLY A 29 4.78 1.94 -35.64
CA GLY A 29 3.74 0.95 -35.93
C GLY A 29 4.30 -0.41 -36.33
N GLY A 30 5.41 -0.42 -37.10
CA GLY A 30 6.10 -1.67 -37.50
C GLY A 30 6.71 -2.39 -36.28
N SER A 31 7.31 -1.64 -35.33
CA SER A 31 7.81 -2.22 -34.07
C SER A 31 6.69 -2.84 -33.25
N ILE A 32 5.56 -2.12 -33.10
CA ILE A 32 4.40 -2.60 -32.34
C ILE A 32 3.87 -3.91 -32.97
N SER A 33 3.62 -3.90 -34.28
CA SER A 33 3.13 -5.11 -34.99
C SER A 33 4.09 -6.29 -34.86
N SER A 34 5.39 -6.04 -34.93
CA SER A 34 6.41 -7.08 -34.76
C SER A 34 6.42 -7.68 -33.36
N ILE A 35 6.34 -6.85 -32.31
CA ILE A 35 6.33 -7.26 -30.91
C ILE A 35 5.09 -8.11 -30.61
N PHE A 36 3.91 -7.63 -30.95
CA PHE A 36 2.67 -8.37 -30.75
C PHE A 36 2.49 -9.54 -31.75
N GLY A 37 3.29 -9.59 -32.81
CA GLY A 37 3.47 -10.76 -33.65
C GLY A 37 4.37 -11.85 -33.06
N GLY A 38 4.88 -11.68 -31.83
CA GLY A 38 5.66 -12.67 -31.11
C GLY A 38 7.18 -12.57 -31.33
N ARG A 39 7.66 -11.45 -31.85
CA ARG A 39 9.10 -11.18 -31.91
C ARG A 39 9.52 -10.52 -30.61
N ILE A 40 10.43 -11.15 -29.86
CA ILE A 40 11.08 -10.54 -28.69
C ILE A 40 11.89 -9.33 -29.15
N PRO A 41 11.62 -8.13 -28.62
CA PRO A 41 12.35 -6.92 -29.03
C PRO A 41 13.77 -6.86 -28.44
N GLY A 42 14.60 -6.00 -29.00
CA GLY A 42 15.94 -5.75 -28.46
C GLY A 42 15.92 -5.02 -27.11
N PRO A 43 17.12 -4.96 -26.45
CA PRO A 43 17.24 -4.45 -25.08
C PRO A 43 16.77 -3.01 -24.92
N GLU A 44 16.90 -2.16 -25.93
CA GLU A 44 16.41 -0.78 -25.89
C GLU A 44 14.89 -0.70 -25.67
N ILE A 45 14.13 -1.47 -26.45
CA ILE A 45 12.66 -1.52 -26.32
C ILE A 45 12.25 -2.19 -25.00
N LEU A 46 12.92 -3.27 -24.60
CA LEU A 46 12.68 -3.92 -23.32
C LEU A 46 12.91 -2.97 -22.14
N ASN A 47 13.96 -2.16 -22.17
CA ASN A 47 14.23 -1.15 -21.15
C ASN A 47 13.13 -0.07 -21.10
N VAL A 48 12.63 0.37 -22.25
CA VAL A 48 11.52 1.31 -22.30
C VAL A 48 10.27 0.73 -21.62
N ILE A 49 9.91 -0.51 -21.99
CA ILE A 49 8.77 -1.22 -21.37
C ILE A 49 8.98 -1.35 -19.86
N ARG A 50 10.17 -1.77 -19.42
CA ARG A 50 10.50 -1.90 -18.00
C ARG A 50 10.30 -0.60 -17.23
N ARG A 51 10.81 0.51 -17.76
CA ARG A 51 10.73 1.82 -17.10
C ARG A 51 9.30 2.34 -17.01
N ALA A 52 8.57 2.29 -18.12
CA ALA A 52 7.24 2.85 -18.19
C ALA A 52 6.17 2.02 -17.45
N GLU A 53 6.35 0.71 -17.39
CA GLU A 53 5.36 -0.22 -16.84
C GLU A 53 5.78 -0.84 -15.50
N ASN A 54 6.99 -0.55 -15.01
CA ASN A 54 7.60 -1.20 -13.84
C ASN A 54 7.64 -2.75 -13.95
N VAL A 55 7.74 -3.28 -15.19
CA VAL A 55 7.67 -4.71 -15.45
C VAL A 55 9.00 -5.43 -15.12
N ASN A 56 8.90 -6.59 -14.53
CA ASN A 56 10.03 -7.49 -14.33
C ASN A 56 10.40 -8.17 -15.66
N LEU A 57 11.54 -7.82 -16.23
CA LEU A 57 11.99 -8.38 -17.52
C LEU A 57 12.25 -9.88 -17.46
N ASN A 58 12.70 -10.43 -16.33
CA ASN A 58 12.87 -11.87 -16.20
C ASN A 58 11.52 -12.57 -16.37
N TRP A 59 10.51 -12.11 -15.63
CA TRP A 59 9.16 -12.64 -15.80
C TRP A 59 8.60 -12.44 -17.21
N LEU A 60 8.79 -11.25 -17.81
CA LEU A 60 8.29 -10.97 -19.14
C LEU A 60 8.89 -11.91 -20.19
N LEU A 61 10.17 -12.26 -20.06
CA LEU A 61 10.89 -13.10 -21.01
C LEU A 61 10.73 -14.59 -20.71
N THR A 62 10.80 -15.00 -19.45
CA THR A 62 10.84 -16.42 -19.07
C THR A 62 9.56 -16.93 -18.42
N GLY A 63 8.76 -16.04 -17.80
CA GLY A 63 7.62 -16.39 -16.95
C GLY A 63 8.00 -16.64 -15.49
N GLU A 64 9.28 -16.54 -15.13
CA GLU A 64 9.74 -16.78 -13.78
C GLU A 64 9.74 -15.51 -12.94
N GLY A 65 9.28 -15.62 -11.70
CA GLY A 65 9.17 -14.52 -10.76
C GLY A 65 7.83 -13.78 -10.87
N GLN A 66 7.81 -12.56 -10.38
CA GLN A 66 6.60 -11.73 -10.33
C GLN A 66 6.52 -10.79 -11.54
N PRO A 67 5.31 -10.45 -12.02
CA PRO A 67 5.11 -9.59 -13.18
C PRO A 67 5.75 -8.20 -13.07
N PHE A 68 5.61 -7.57 -11.89
CA PHE A 68 6.08 -6.20 -11.67
C PHE A 68 7.11 -6.13 -10.56
N ILE A 69 7.96 -5.10 -10.61
CA ILE A 69 9.07 -4.94 -9.69
C ILE A 69 8.54 -4.39 -8.35
N VAL A 70 8.92 -5.07 -7.27
CA VAL A 70 8.69 -4.64 -5.90
C VAL A 70 10.01 -4.69 -5.14
N ASN A 71 10.31 -3.62 -4.42
CA ASN A 71 11.48 -3.53 -3.55
C ASN A 71 11.09 -4.02 -2.15
N TYR A 72 11.64 -5.17 -1.74
CA TYR A 72 11.37 -5.78 -0.44
C TYR A 72 12.44 -5.43 0.57
N PHE A 73 12.01 -4.99 1.74
CA PHE A 73 12.86 -4.67 2.88
C PHE A 73 12.63 -5.66 4.02
N PRO A 74 13.55 -6.59 4.24
CA PRO A 74 13.41 -7.62 5.28
C PRO A 74 13.53 -7.05 6.70
N ASN A 75 14.11 -5.86 6.85
CA ASN A 75 14.21 -5.18 8.13
C ASN A 75 13.79 -3.70 8.03
N ALA A 76 13.30 -3.16 9.12
CA ALA A 76 12.78 -1.79 9.17
C ALA A 76 13.88 -0.74 8.96
N LYS A 77 15.12 -1.00 9.39
CA LYS A 77 16.22 -0.03 9.29
C LYS A 77 16.56 0.28 7.84
N ASP A 78 16.77 -0.74 7.01
CA ASP A 78 17.07 -0.55 5.58
C ASP A 78 15.92 0.14 4.85
N PHE A 79 14.67 -0.13 5.28
CA PHE A 79 13.49 0.52 4.74
C PHE A 79 13.49 2.03 5.06
N VAL A 80 13.72 2.37 6.32
CA VAL A 80 13.82 3.77 6.80
C VAL A 80 14.92 4.52 6.03
N GLU A 81 16.14 3.97 5.98
CA GLU A 81 17.28 4.60 5.33
C GLU A 81 17.03 4.81 3.82
N THR A 82 16.44 3.81 3.15
CA THR A 82 16.14 3.90 1.72
C THR A 82 15.03 4.92 1.44
N LEU A 83 13.94 4.89 2.21
CA LEU A 83 12.84 5.84 2.03
C LEU A 83 13.30 7.27 2.28
N ASP A 84 14.04 7.52 3.37
CA ASP A 84 14.55 8.84 3.70
C ASP A 84 15.49 9.39 2.61
N ALA A 85 16.40 8.55 2.09
CA ALA A 85 17.28 8.91 0.98
C ALA A 85 16.47 9.28 -0.28
N MET A 86 15.49 8.46 -0.68
CA MET A 86 14.65 8.72 -1.85
C MET A 86 13.89 10.04 -1.72
N LEU A 87 13.34 10.33 -0.54
CA LEU A 87 12.55 11.54 -0.30
C LEU A 87 13.42 12.81 -0.18
N ASN A 88 14.68 12.68 0.19
CA ASN A 88 15.62 13.80 0.21
C ASN A 88 16.16 14.12 -1.20
N ASP A 89 16.38 13.10 -2.03
CA ASP A 89 17.00 13.25 -3.34
C ASP A 89 16.02 13.71 -4.42
N GLU A 90 14.75 13.24 -4.38
CA GLU A 90 13.80 13.40 -5.47
C GLU A 90 12.39 13.82 -4.98
N CYS A 91 11.62 14.42 -5.90
CA CYS A 91 10.26 14.93 -5.59
C CYS A 91 9.20 13.84 -5.75
N TRP A 92 9.29 12.77 -4.99
CA TRP A 92 8.31 11.70 -4.99
C TRP A 92 6.94 12.14 -4.44
N LYS A 93 5.89 11.67 -5.10
CA LYS A 93 4.55 11.57 -4.52
C LYS A 93 4.42 10.19 -3.89
N ILE A 94 3.82 10.13 -2.72
CA ILE A 94 3.75 8.91 -1.92
C ILE A 94 2.30 8.54 -1.73
N CYS A 95 1.94 7.28 -2.02
CA CYS A 95 0.67 6.70 -1.62
C CYS A 95 0.93 5.62 -0.55
N VAL A 96 0.49 5.87 0.66
CA VAL A 96 0.57 4.94 1.78
C VAL A 96 -0.62 4.00 1.70
N CYS A 97 -0.39 2.78 1.23
CA CYS A 97 -1.42 1.74 1.15
C CYS A 97 -1.60 1.01 2.48
N ALA A 98 -0.51 0.85 3.21
CA ALA A 98 -0.50 0.34 4.58
C ALA A 98 0.73 0.88 5.32
N LEU A 99 0.58 1.23 6.58
CA LEU A 99 1.65 1.65 7.49
C LEU A 99 1.52 0.86 8.79
N ALA A 100 1.94 -0.40 8.73
CA ALA A 100 1.81 -1.39 9.79
C ALA A 100 3.06 -2.28 9.82
N GLU A 101 3.03 -3.40 10.54
CA GLU A 101 4.13 -4.39 10.51
C GLU A 101 4.50 -4.78 9.08
N GLN A 102 3.50 -4.99 8.21
CA GLN A 102 3.70 -5.03 6.77
C GLN A 102 3.31 -3.66 6.19
N THR A 103 4.30 -2.88 5.83
CA THR A 103 4.11 -1.58 5.19
C THR A 103 4.19 -1.72 3.67
N VAL A 104 3.28 -1.04 2.97
CA VAL A 104 3.23 -0.98 1.50
C VAL A 104 3.10 0.47 1.07
N LEU A 105 4.10 0.96 0.34
CA LEU A 105 4.16 2.31 -0.20
C LEU A 105 4.28 2.25 -1.72
N ILE A 106 3.57 3.14 -2.40
CA ILE A 106 3.76 3.39 -3.83
C ILE A 106 4.32 4.81 -3.98
N LEU A 107 5.47 4.91 -4.60
CA LEU A 107 6.13 6.19 -4.89
C LEU A 107 6.06 6.46 -6.39
N THR A 108 5.67 7.68 -6.76
CA THR A 108 5.56 8.07 -8.15
C THR A 108 6.17 9.43 -8.39
N MET A 109 6.80 9.61 -9.55
CA MET A 109 7.30 10.91 -10.00
C MET A 109 7.33 10.98 -11.52
N PRO A 110 7.26 12.18 -12.13
CA PRO A 110 7.48 12.36 -13.56
C PRO A 110 8.90 11.95 -13.94
N GLY A 111 9.03 11.26 -15.04
CA GLY A 111 10.31 10.87 -15.61
C GLY A 111 10.33 11.07 -17.12
N GLN A 112 11.52 11.15 -17.68
CA GLN A 112 11.75 11.22 -19.12
C GLN A 112 12.85 10.27 -19.53
N TYR A 113 12.75 9.71 -20.73
CA TYR A 113 13.84 8.97 -21.35
C TYR A 113 13.97 9.35 -22.82
N GLU A 114 15.20 9.28 -23.33
CA GLU A 114 15.45 9.45 -24.75
C GLU A 114 15.33 8.08 -25.46
N PHE A 115 14.45 8.04 -26.49
CA PHE A 115 14.33 6.88 -27.35
C PHE A 115 14.41 7.31 -28.83
N LYS A 116 15.46 6.86 -29.50
CA LYS A 116 15.72 7.17 -30.93
C LYS A 116 15.68 8.68 -31.25
N GLY A 117 16.32 9.48 -30.40
CA GLY A 117 16.41 10.94 -30.56
C GLY A 117 15.14 11.71 -30.19
N LYS A 118 14.18 11.06 -29.51
CA LYS A 118 12.96 11.70 -29.01
C LYS A 118 12.86 11.51 -27.51
N TRP A 119 12.49 12.57 -26.81
CA TRP A 119 12.14 12.51 -25.39
C TRP A 119 10.71 11.95 -25.24
N VAL A 120 10.57 11.02 -24.35
CA VAL A 120 9.30 10.37 -24.02
C VAL A 120 9.06 10.54 -22.53
N ASP A 121 7.94 11.15 -22.20
CA ASP A 121 7.48 11.30 -20.82
C ASP A 121 6.87 10.01 -20.32
N TYR A 122 7.12 9.68 -19.06
CA TYR A 122 6.49 8.56 -18.36
C TYR A 122 6.37 8.87 -16.87
N THR A 123 5.64 8.05 -16.14
CA THR A 123 5.61 8.11 -14.68
C THR A 123 6.51 7.02 -14.13
N MET A 124 7.53 7.41 -13.39
CA MET A 124 8.29 6.46 -12.57
C MET A 124 7.40 5.98 -11.45
N CYS A 125 7.42 4.67 -11.20
CA CYS A 125 6.64 4.03 -10.16
C CYS A 125 7.52 3.03 -9.42
N GLU A 126 7.66 3.22 -8.11
CA GLU A 126 8.39 2.33 -7.21
C GLU A 126 7.41 1.79 -6.17
N ILE A 127 7.42 0.48 -5.97
CA ILE A 127 6.63 -0.18 -4.93
C ILE A 127 7.62 -0.64 -3.85
N LEU A 128 7.43 -0.15 -2.63
CA LEU A 128 8.25 -0.48 -1.48
C LEU A 128 7.42 -1.29 -0.49
N VAL A 129 7.90 -2.47 -0.12
CA VAL A 129 7.22 -3.38 0.81
C VAL A 129 8.22 -3.88 1.85
N GLY A 130 7.84 -3.85 3.11
CA GLY A 130 8.73 -4.35 4.16
C GLY A 130 8.18 -4.18 5.55
N HIS A 131 9.04 -4.42 6.53
CA HIS A 131 8.70 -4.18 7.93
C HIS A 131 8.59 -2.69 8.19
N GLY A 132 7.38 -2.26 8.57
CA GLY A 132 7.13 -0.91 9.06
C GLY A 132 7.68 -0.72 10.48
N SER A 133 7.84 0.55 10.85
CA SER A 133 8.24 0.95 12.19
C SER A 133 7.77 2.37 12.50
N GLU A 134 7.85 2.76 13.76
CA GLU A 134 7.57 4.13 14.16
C GLU A 134 8.55 5.12 13.52
N GLU A 135 9.81 4.71 13.31
CA GLU A 135 10.82 5.52 12.63
C GLU A 135 10.43 5.77 11.17
N LEU A 136 9.89 4.75 10.48
CA LEU A 136 9.40 4.90 9.11
C LEU A 136 8.22 5.88 9.04
N ALA A 137 7.29 5.78 9.99
CA ALA A 137 6.18 6.71 10.12
C ALA A 137 6.67 8.14 10.39
N ASN A 138 7.71 8.30 11.22
CA ASN A 138 8.35 9.60 11.47
C ASN A 138 8.97 10.19 10.20
N VAL A 139 9.62 9.40 9.35
CA VAL A 139 10.14 9.87 8.06
C VAL A 139 8.99 10.44 7.22
N LEU A 140 7.89 9.73 7.08
CA LEU A 140 6.73 10.22 6.32
C LEU A 140 6.17 11.53 6.92
N ARG A 141 6.00 11.60 8.24
CA ARG A 141 5.52 12.83 8.93
C ARG A 141 6.47 14.03 8.75
N ASN A 142 7.78 13.80 8.77
CA ASN A 142 8.77 14.87 8.60
C ASN A 142 8.74 15.44 7.18
N HIS A 143 8.38 14.65 6.18
CA HIS A 143 8.23 15.09 4.80
C HIS A 143 6.82 15.62 4.48
N GLN A 144 5.87 15.51 5.40
CA GLN A 144 4.52 16.06 5.25
C GLN A 144 4.57 17.58 5.07
N GLY A 145 3.85 18.10 4.07
CA GLY A 145 3.90 19.52 3.70
C GLY A 145 5.05 19.89 2.74
N GLN A 146 6.07 19.04 2.60
CA GLN A 146 7.11 19.19 1.58
C GLN A 146 6.89 18.24 0.39
N ARG A 147 6.19 17.15 0.63
CA ARG A 147 5.86 16.11 -0.35
C ARG A 147 4.36 15.86 -0.36
N ASP A 148 3.86 15.47 -1.52
CA ASP A 148 2.48 15.01 -1.69
C ASP A 148 2.36 13.59 -1.11
N ILE A 149 1.77 13.46 0.07
CA ILE A 149 1.53 12.18 0.73
C ILE A 149 0.03 11.92 0.77
N TYR A 150 -0.36 10.75 0.27
CA TYR A 150 -1.73 10.28 0.18
C TYR A 150 -1.90 8.97 0.92
N ILE A 151 -3.13 8.65 1.30
CA ILE A 151 -3.53 7.36 1.85
C ILE A 151 -4.68 6.75 1.05
N THR A 152 -4.86 5.45 1.18
CA THR A 152 -5.96 4.67 0.62
C THR A 152 -6.72 3.97 1.75
N PRO A 153 -7.60 4.66 2.49
CA PRO A 153 -8.20 4.12 3.72
C PRO A 153 -9.06 2.87 3.51
N ASP A 154 -9.68 2.75 2.34
CA ASP A 154 -10.61 1.66 2.01
C ASP A 154 -10.00 0.62 1.06
N LEU A 155 -8.66 0.52 1.00
CA LEU A 155 -8.01 -0.45 0.13
C LEU A 155 -8.27 -1.88 0.64
N PRO A 156 -8.89 -2.77 -0.17
CA PRO A 156 -9.11 -4.15 0.23
C PRO A 156 -7.79 -4.90 0.48
N ASN A 157 -7.78 -5.77 1.48
CA ASN A 157 -6.61 -6.60 1.80
C ASN A 157 -6.13 -7.44 0.61
N GLU A 158 -7.04 -7.88 -0.26
CA GLU A 158 -6.68 -8.61 -1.46
C GLU A 158 -5.88 -7.75 -2.44
N THR A 159 -6.33 -6.52 -2.68
CA THR A 159 -5.60 -5.57 -3.54
C THR A 159 -4.26 -5.18 -2.92
N LEU A 160 -4.21 -4.99 -1.59
CA LEU A 160 -2.95 -4.74 -0.89
C LEU A 160 -1.94 -5.89 -1.09
N LYS A 161 -2.40 -7.14 -1.04
CA LYS A 161 -1.57 -8.31 -1.32
C LYS A 161 -1.11 -8.36 -2.78
N GLN A 162 -2.00 -8.03 -3.73
CA GLN A 162 -1.64 -7.98 -5.16
C GLN A 162 -0.55 -6.93 -5.41
N ILE A 163 -0.63 -5.76 -4.78
CA ILE A 163 0.42 -4.73 -4.85
C ILE A 163 1.73 -5.28 -4.25
N ALA A 164 1.65 -5.80 -3.03
CA ALA A 164 2.81 -6.32 -2.32
C ALA A 164 3.47 -7.48 -3.05
N ASN A 165 2.72 -8.30 -3.76
CA ASN A 165 3.23 -9.42 -4.55
C ASN A 165 3.70 -9.03 -5.97
N GLY A 166 3.62 -7.74 -6.35
CA GLY A 166 3.99 -7.32 -7.70
C GLY A 166 3.08 -7.86 -8.80
N GLU A 167 1.79 -8.01 -8.51
CA GLU A 167 0.76 -8.45 -9.47
C GLU A 167 0.10 -7.27 -10.18
N LEU A 168 0.23 -6.04 -9.64
CA LEU A 168 -0.28 -4.81 -10.22
C LEU A 168 0.86 -3.93 -10.71
N GLY A 169 0.80 -3.54 -11.99
CA GLY A 169 1.79 -2.66 -12.61
C GLY A 169 1.40 -1.19 -12.57
N THR A 170 2.30 -0.34 -13.07
CA THR A 170 2.14 1.12 -13.09
C THR A 170 0.79 1.56 -13.62
N TYR A 171 0.32 1.00 -14.72
CA TYR A 171 -0.97 1.37 -15.29
C TYR A 171 -2.13 1.10 -14.33
N GLY A 172 -2.19 -0.09 -13.73
CA GLY A 172 -3.24 -0.45 -12.76
C GLY A 172 -3.19 0.41 -11.49
N LEU A 173 -2.00 0.85 -11.09
CA LEU A 173 -1.81 1.69 -9.90
C LEU A 173 -2.09 3.18 -10.14
N LEU A 174 -1.94 3.67 -11.39
CA LEU A 174 -2.07 5.08 -11.75
C LEU A 174 -3.31 5.38 -12.59
N ALA A 175 -4.03 4.38 -13.10
CA ALA A 175 -5.26 4.58 -13.85
C ALA A 175 -6.25 5.41 -13.02
N GLU A 176 -6.96 6.34 -13.67
CA GLU A 176 -8.02 7.13 -13.03
C GLU A 176 -8.97 6.20 -12.29
N GLY A 177 -8.92 6.32 -10.98
CA GLY A 177 -9.52 5.38 -10.08
C GLY A 177 -8.71 4.07 -10.06
N PHE A 178 -7.57 4.11 -9.41
CA PHE A 178 -7.01 2.91 -8.75
C PHE A 178 -8.18 2.07 -8.15
N GLY A 179 -9.39 2.53 -8.45
CA GLY A 179 -10.69 2.02 -8.03
C GLY A 179 -11.00 2.33 -6.58
N TYR A 180 -10.06 2.96 -5.88
CA TYR A 180 -10.14 3.24 -4.45
C TYR A 180 -9.95 4.71 -4.17
N TRP A 181 -10.60 5.16 -3.11
CA TRP A 181 -10.49 6.54 -2.65
C TRP A 181 -9.06 6.86 -2.22
N ILE A 182 -8.46 7.87 -2.85
CA ILE A 182 -7.15 8.41 -2.50
C ILE A 182 -7.37 9.80 -1.92
N GLN A 183 -6.85 10.06 -0.73
CA GLN A 183 -6.97 11.35 -0.07
C GLN A 183 -5.61 11.82 0.46
N PRO A 184 -5.38 13.14 0.58
CA PRO A 184 -4.21 13.67 1.25
C PRO A 184 -4.13 13.14 2.69
N ALA A 185 -2.95 12.68 3.09
CA ALA A 185 -2.73 12.18 4.43
C ALA A 185 -2.67 13.35 5.44
N ASN A 186 -3.34 13.18 6.58
CA ASN A 186 -3.10 14.01 7.76
C ASN A 186 -2.12 13.30 8.72
N SER A 187 -1.69 13.98 9.79
CA SER A 187 -0.70 13.41 10.71
C SER A 187 -1.16 12.16 11.44
N HIS A 188 -2.48 12.02 11.69
CA HIS A 188 -3.05 10.81 12.30
C HIS A 188 -3.07 9.62 11.34
N ASP A 189 -3.22 9.88 10.04
CA ASP A 189 -3.19 8.82 9.02
C ASP A 189 -1.79 8.20 8.88
N LEU A 190 -0.74 8.91 9.33
CA LEU A 190 0.65 8.47 9.28
C LEU A 190 1.15 7.91 10.63
N GLU A 191 0.24 7.48 11.49
CA GLU A 191 0.60 6.75 12.69
C GLU A 191 0.91 5.29 12.35
N PHE A 192 2.01 4.78 12.91
CA PHE A 192 2.37 3.37 12.76
C PHE A 192 1.36 2.49 13.48
N ILE A 193 0.69 1.64 12.72
CA ILE A 193 -0.25 0.67 13.27
C ILE A 193 0.55 -0.60 13.59
N GLN A 194 0.84 -0.81 14.87
CA GLN A 194 1.33 -2.09 15.32
C GLN A 194 0.19 -3.11 15.15
N GLU A 195 0.29 -3.98 14.16
CA GLU A 195 -0.67 -5.08 14.02
C GLU A 195 -0.62 -5.88 15.33
N ALA A 196 -1.73 -5.88 16.05
CA ALA A 196 -1.87 -6.78 17.17
C ALA A 196 -1.55 -8.18 16.63
N ARG A 197 -0.47 -8.79 17.08
CA ARG A 197 0.01 -10.11 16.63
C ARG A 197 -1.20 -10.99 16.41
N GLN A 198 -1.53 -11.29 15.17
CA GLN A 198 -2.50 -12.34 14.85
C GLN A 198 -1.91 -13.63 15.42
N GLY A 199 -2.27 -13.94 16.65
CA GLY A 199 -1.74 -15.09 17.36
C GLY A 199 -1.17 -14.83 18.74
N ALA A 200 -1.08 -13.60 19.25
CA ALA A 200 -1.06 -13.48 20.72
C ALA A 200 -2.41 -14.03 21.20
N PRO A 201 -2.44 -15.14 21.95
CA PRO A 201 -3.70 -15.67 22.41
C PRO A 201 -4.40 -14.54 23.17
N VAL A 202 -5.59 -14.15 22.69
CA VAL A 202 -6.42 -13.17 23.40
C VAL A 202 -6.42 -13.60 24.86
N SER A 203 -5.92 -12.74 25.74
CA SER A 203 -5.92 -13.05 27.16
C SER A 203 -7.37 -13.28 27.59
N ALA A 204 -7.78 -14.54 27.67
CA ALA A 204 -9.15 -14.89 28.01
C ALA A 204 -9.58 -14.33 29.39
N PRO A 205 -8.68 -14.19 30.37
CA PRO A 205 -8.98 -13.46 31.60
C PRO A 205 -9.25 -11.97 31.36
N LEU A 206 -8.36 -11.29 30.61
CA LEU A 206 -8.52 -9.86 30.31
C LEU A 206 -9.76 -9.59 29.47
N MET A 207 -10.01 -10.40 28.44
CA MET A 207 -11.22 -10.24 27.60
C MET A 207 -12.50 -10.41 28.44
N ARG A 208 -12.54 -11.39 29.35
CA ARG A 208 -13.68 -11.59 30.26
C ARG A 208 -13.87 -10.41 31.22
N ALA A 209 -12.78 -9.86 31.75
CA ALA A 209 -12.82 -8.66 32.60
C ALA A 209 -13.38 -7.47 31.83
N VAL A 210 -12.86 -7.18 30.63
CA VAL A 210 -13.35 -6.07 29.78
C VAL A 210 -14.81 -6.25 29.43
N VAL A 211 -15.24 -7.42 28.98
CA VAL A 211 -16.65 -7.67 28.62
C VAL A 211 -17.56 -7.45 29.84
N LYS A 212 -17.17 -7.95 31.00
CA LYS A 212 -17.92 -7.77 32.24
C LYS A 212 -18.03 -6.29 32.61
N LEU A 213 -16.94 -5.54 32.57
CA LEU A 213 -16.93 -4.11 32.88
C LEU A 213 -17.80 -3.31 31.92
N VAL A 214 -17.80 -3.62 30.63
CA VAL A 214 -18.66 -2.97 29.62
C VAL A 214 -20.14 -3.27 29.91
N GLU A 215 -20.47 -4.50 30.29
CA GLU A 215 -21.84 -4.89 30.66
C GLU A 215 -22.32 -4.21 31.95
N ASP A 216 -21.47 -4.16 32.96
CA ASP A 216 -21.75 -3.47 34.22
C ASP A 216 -21.94 -1.95 34.00
N CYS A 217 -21.12 -1.31 33.15
CA CYS A 217 -21.28 0.10 32.77
C CYS A 217 -22.57 0.34 32.00
N ALA A 218 -22.93 -0.51 31.06
CA ALA A 218 -24.18 -0.40 30.30
C ALA A 218 -25.40 -0.50 31.23
N GLN A 219 -25.40 -1.41 32.21
CA GLN A 219 -26.47 -1.54 33.19
C GLN A 219 -26.56 -0.34 34.13
N LYS A 220 -25.44 0.15 34.65
CA LYS A 220 -25.38 1.32 35.55
C LYS A 220 -25.87 2.59 34.84
N SER A 221 -25.44 2.82 33.62
CA SER A 221 -25.81 4.00 32.80
C SER A 221 -27.21 3.90 32.21
N LYS A 222 -27.87 2.73 32.32
CA LYS A 222 -29.16 2.42 31.66
C LYS A 222 -29.14 2.66 30.15
N GLN A 223 -27.96 2.56 29.54
CA GLN A 223 -27.74 2.81 28.13
C GLN A 223 -27.83 1.51 27.34
N VAL A 224 -28.71 1.46 26.34
CA VAL A 224 -28.83 0.31 25.45
C VAL A 224 -27.89 0.51 24.25
N LEU A 225 -26.76 -0.14 24.29
CA LEU A 225 -25.82 -0.15 23.17
C LEU A 225 -26.28 -1.12 22.08
N THR A 226 -26.14 -0.73 20.83
CA THR A 226 -26.26 -1.67 19.70
C THR A 226 -25.12 -2.70 19.77
N ASN A 227 -25.32 -3.86 19.13
CA ASN A 227 -24.27 -4.89 19.08
C ASN A 227 -22.95 -4.36 18.48
N GLU A 228 -23.05 -3.46 17.51
CA GLU A 228 -21.90 -2.83 16.88
C GLU A 228 -21.18 -1.87 17.83
N GLN A 229 -21.91 -1.00 18.51
CA GLN A 229 -21.35 -0.09 19.53
C GLN A 229 -20.67 -0.89 20.65
N LYS A 230 -21.34 -1.94 21.16
CA LYS A 230 -20.82 -2.82 22.19
C LYS A 230 -19.50 -3.48 21.74
N SER A 231 -19.47 -4.01 20.53
CA SER A 231 -18.25 -4.62 19.95
C SER A 231 -17.10 -3.62 19.82
N ARG A 232 -17.37 -2.38 19.38
CA ARG A 232 -16.37 -1.32 19.28
C ARG A 232 -15.79 -0.94 20.64
N VAL A 233 -16.62 -0.76 21.65
CA VAL A 233 -16.18 -0.42 23.02
C VAL A 233 -15.33 -1.56 23.61
N ILE A 234 -15.80 -2.82 23.50
CA ILE A 234 -15.03 -3.99 23.99
C ILE A 234 -13.67 -4.06 23.32
N THR A 235 -13.62 -3.92 21.99
CA THR A 235 -12.37 -4.00 21.22
C THR A 235 -11.41 -2.88 21.59
N ALA A 236 -11.89 -1.65 21.71
CA ALA A 236 -11.08 -0.49 22.08
C ALA A 236 -10.52 -0.63 23.50
N ALA A 237 -11.38 -0.98 24.48
CA ALA A 237 -10.97 -1.16 25.86
C ALA A 237 -9.98 -2.33 26.04
N TYR A 238 -10.17 -3.45 25.34
CA TYR A 238 -9.25 -4.58 25.36
C TYR A 238 -7.88 -4.18 24.81
N ARG A 239 -7.82 -3.56 23.64
CA ARG A 239 -6.56 -3.11 23.02
C ARG A 239 -5.81 -2.11 23.89
N GLN A 240 -6.52 -1.17 24.50
CA GLN A 240 -5.91 -0.19 25.39
C GLN A 240 -5.37 -0.85 26.65
N ALA A 241 -6.15 -1.75 27.28
CA ALA A 241 -5.75 -2.49 28.47
C ALA A 241 -4.53 -3.39 28.23
N GLU A 242 -4.51 -4.07 27.10
CA GLU A 242 -3.39 -4.94 26.70
C GLU A 242 -2.12 -4.12 26.43
N ARG A 243 -2.24 -3.00 25.68
CA ARG A 243 -1.10 -2.14 25.31
C ARG A 243 -0.45 -1.45 26.51
N LEU A 244 -1.26 -0.95 27.45
CA LEU A 244 -0.82 -0.13 28.57
C LEU A 244 -0.70 -0.94 29.87
N ASN A 245 -1.02 -2.22 29.83
CA ASN A 245 -1.06 -3.13 31.00
C ASN A 245 -1.90 -2.54 32.15
N LEU A 246 -3.11 -2.04 31.82
CA LEU A 246 -4.00 -1.35 32.74
C LEU A 246 -4.56 -2.27 33.80
N THR A 247 -4.76 -1.71 35.00
CA THR A 247 -5.53 -2.32 36.08
C THR A 247 -7.03 -2.29 35.79
N GLU A 248 -7.83 -3.13 36.50
CA GLU A 248 -9.30 -3.13 36.34
C GLU A 248 -9.94 -1.77 36.54
N ASP A 249 -9.45 -0.96 37.49
CA ASP A 249 -9.97 0.39 37.77
C ASP A 249 -9.65 1.37 36.62
N GLU A 250 -8.48 1.27 36.03
CA GLU A 250 -8.11 2.08 34.85
C GLU A 250 -8.89 1.70 33.60
N ILE A 251 -9.16 0.40 33.42
CA ILE A 251 -10.02 -0.10 32.33
C ILE A 251 -11.45 0.41 32.53
N LEU A 252 -11.96 0.36 33.76
CA LEU A 252 -13.28 0.86 34.09
C LEU A 252 -13.41 2.36 33.77
N SER A 253 -12.44 3.18 34.15
CA SER A 253 -12.40 4.61 33.86
C SER A 253 -12.38 4.91 32.35
N ALA A 254 -11.61 4.13 31.58
CA ALA A 254 -11.58 4.27 30.12
C ALA A 254 -12.94 3.91 29.48
N ILE A 255 -13.61 2.87 29.98
CA ILE A 255 -14.93 2.44 29.51
C ILE A 255 -15.98 3.52 29.86
N GLU A 256 -15.98 4.05 31.08
CA GLU A 256 -16.88 5.13 31.50
C GLU A 256 -16.77 6.37 30.61
N THR A 257 -15.52 6.75 30.29
CA THR A 257 -15.24 7.85 29.33
C THR A 257 -15.82 7.57 27.95
N ALA A 258 -15.65 6.35 27.45
CA ALA A 258 -16.21 5.95 26.15
C ALA A 258 -17.77 5.98 26.15
N PHE A 259 -18.39 5.60 27.26
CA PHE A 259 -19.85 5.67 27.41
C PHE A 259 -20.37 7.12 27.46
N ASP A 260 -19.62 8.05 28.06
CA ASP A 260 -20.00 9.45 28.08
C ASP A 260 -19.95 10.09 26.69
N VAL A 261 -18.96 9.73 25.87
CA VAL A 261 -18.87 10.18 24.46
C VAL A 261 -20.00 9.61 23.59
N LEU A 262 -20.56 8.46 23.92
CA LEU A 262 -21.68 7.85 23.18
C LEU A 262 -23.06 8.39 23.58
N LYS A 263 -23.13 9.32 24.55
CA LYS A 263 -24.40 9.97 24.97
C LYS A 263 -24.75 11.18 24.11
N ASP A 264 -23.77 11.74 23.39
CA ASP A 264 -23.93 12.86 22.46
C ASP A 264 -24.21 12.35 21.02
#